data_fdd8599587eefd1e17e34012ff56286b
#
_entry.id   fdd8599587eefd1e17e34012ff56286b
#
_cell.length_a   1.000
_cell.length_b   1.000
_cell.length_c   1.000
_cell.angle_alpha   90.00
_cell.angle_beta   90.00
_cell.angle_gamma   90.00
#
_symmetry.space_group_name_H-M   'P 1'
#
loop_
_entity.id
_entity.type
_entity.pdbx_description
1 polymer ?
#
loop_
_entity_poly.entity_id
_entity_poly.type
_entity_poly.pdbx_seq_one_letter_code
_entity_poly.pdbx_strand_id
1 'polypeptide(L)'
;MRLASLLTKALRLARTPASLRRRGGYPGDFADEVEFRYRPDLNGEPDPGEIVWTWVPYEEDPRKGKDRPVLIIGRDNPWLLCLLLSSKDHDRDAADEARYGRFWMDIGRGEWDTRRRPSEVRLDRIVRVDPEAVRREGAILDRRRFDKVERAVKELKGW
;
A
#
# COMPACT_ATOMS: atom_id res chain seq x y z
N MET A 1 -11.03 -14.43 27.00
CA MET A 1 -11.22 -14.55 25.55
C MET A 1 -10.78 -13.31 24.76
N ARG A 2 -11.13 -12.11 25.18
CA ARG A 2 -10.75 -10.86 24.46
C ARG A 2 -9.25 -10.58 24.49
N LEU A 3 -8.56 -10.87 25.59
CA LEU A 3 -7.10 -10.68 25.73
C LEU A 3 -6.31 -11.60 24.82
N ALA A 4 -6.71 -12.87 24.72
CA ALA A 4 -6.05 -13.83 23.82
C ALA A 4 -6.21 -13.45 22.35
N SER A 5 -7.40 -12.93 21.98
CA SER A 5 -7.67 -12.44 20.62
C SER A 5 -6.83 -11.21 20.29
N LEU A 6 -6.67 -10.29 21.23
CA LEU A 6 -5.83 -9.09 21.05
C LEU A 6 -4.34 -9.43 20.93
N LEU A 7 -3.86 -10.36 21.75
CA LEU A 7 -2.48 -10.84 21.70
C LEU A 7 -2.19 -11.57 20.38
N THR A 8 -3.11 -12.41 19.92
CA THR A 8 -2.97 -13.10 18.63
C THR A 8 -2.96 -12.10 17.48
N LYS A 9 -3.79 -11.05 17.53
CA LYS A 9 -3.86 -9.99 16.53
C LYS A 9 -2.59 -9.16 16.53
N ALA A 10 -2.06 -8.79 17.69
CA ALA A 10 -0.81 -8.06 17.84
C ALA A 10 0.38 -8.88 17.32
N LEU A 11 0.44 -10.17 17.61
CA LEU A 11 1.48 -11.07 17.11
C LEU A 11 1.42 -11.20 15.58
N ARG A 12 0.22 -11.29 15.00
CA ARG A 12 0.04 -11.31 13.53
C ARG A 12 0.51 -10.01 12.88
N LEU A 13 0.23 -8.87 13.51
CA LEU A 13 0.62 -7.54 13.00
C LEU A 13 2.14 -7.32 13.02
N ALA A 14 2.85 -7.98 13.95
CA ALA A 14 4.28 -7.85 14.10
C ALA A 14 5.10 -8.79 13.20
N ARG A 15 4.46 -9.78 12.60
CA ARG A 15 5.17 -10.90 11.96
C ARG A 15 5.43 -10.63 10.48
N THR A 16 6.70 -10.64 10.09
CA THR A 16 7.09 -10.58 8.68
C THR A 16 6.59 -11.84 7.94
N PRO A 17 5.99 -11.69 6.75
CA PRO A 17 5.57 -12.83 5.95
C PRO A 17 6.71 -13.80 5.64
N ALA A 18 6.40 -15.10 5.60
CA ALA A 18 7.39 -16.13 5.34
C ALA A 18 8.06 -15.96 3.96
N SER A 19 7.31 -15.59 2.93
CA SER A 19 7.85 -15.34 1.59
C SER A 19 8.90 -14.22 1.62
N LEU A 20 8.63 -13.15 2.36
CA LEU A 20 9.56 -12.03 2.49
C LEU A 20 10.81 -12.46 3.26
N ARG A 21 10.66 -13.26 4.32
CA ARG A 21 11.80 -13.81 5.07
C ARG A 21 12.70 -14.66 4.17
N ARG A 22 12.11 -15.47 3.29
CA ARG A 22 12.88 -16.27 2.32
C ARG A 22 13.68 -15.42 1.35
N ARG A 23 13.21 -14.21 1.06
CA ARG A 23 13.93 -13.25 0.19
C ARG A 23 14.96 -12.41 0.94
N GLY A 24 15.17 -12.66 2.24
CA GLY A 24 16.15 -11.93 3.05
C GLY A 24 15.59 -10.74 3.81
N GLY A 25 14.27 -10.62 3.91
CA GLY A 25 13.58 -9.54 4.58
C GLY A 25 13.20 -8.39 3.65
N TYR A 26 12.70 -7.31 4.21
CA TYR A 26 12.29 -6.16 3.42
C TYR A 26 13.50 -5.41 2.85
N PRO A 27 13.60 -5.23 1.51
CA PRO A 27 14.80 -4.63 0.89
C PRO A 27 14.86 -3.10 0.97
N GLY A 28 13.85 -2.47 1.53
CA GLY A 28 13.74 -1.01 1.57
C GLY A 28 12.70 -0.48 0.58
N ASP A 29 12.29 0.77 0.79
CA ASP A 29 11.35 1.43 -0.09
C ASP A 29 12.01 1.75 -1.43
N PHE A 30 11.19 1.84 -2.48
CA PHE A 30 11.66 2.17 -3.82
C PHE A 30 11.92 3.68 -3.92
N ALA A 31 13.12 4.06 -4.34
CA ALA A 31 13.56 5.46 -4.35
C ALA A 31 13.72 6.07 -5.75
N ASP A 32 13.65 5.25 -6.79
CA ASP A 32 13.81 5.72 -8.17
C ASP A 32 12.48 6.14 -8.78
N GLU A 33 12.50 6.65 -10.00
CA GLU A 33 11.31 7.01 -10.74
C GLU A 33 10.51 5.76 -11.12
N VAL A 34 9.21 5.78 -10.85
CA VAL A 34 8.32 4.67 -11.17
C VAL A 34 7.85 4.77 -12.61
N GLU A 35 7.95 3.67 -13.33
CA GLU A 35 7.22 3.50 -14.58
C GLU A 35 5.81 3.04 -14.27
N PHE A 36 4.86 3.97 -14.24
CA PHE A 36 3.47 3.68 -13.93
C PHE A 36 2.85 2.79 -15.02
N ARG A 37 2.11 1.77 -14.58
CA ARG A 37 1.37 0.87 -15.46
C ARG A 37 -0.07 0.78 -14.96
N TYR A 38 -0.99 0.64 -15.90
CA TYR A 38 -2.39 0.37 -15.61
C TYR A 38 -2.86 -0.79 -16.48
N ARG A 39 -2.89 -1.98 -15.91
CA ARG A 39 -3.35 -3.21 -16.58
C ARG A 39 -4.06 -4.12 -15.57
N PRO A 40 -5.12 -3.64 -14.92
CA PRO A 40 -5.82 -4.46 -13.94
C PRO A 40 -6.55 -5.61 -14.62
N ASP A 41 -6.48 -6.78 -13.99
CA ASP A 41 -7.17 -7.98 -14.44
C ASP A 41 -7.34 -8.89 -13.22
N LEU A 42 -8.59 -9.07 -12.76
CA LEU A 42 -8.88 -9.92 -11.61
C LEU A 42 -8.78 -11.40 -12.00
N ASN A 43 -7.56 -11.86 -12.19
CA ASN A 43 -7.24 -13.21 -12.69
C ASN A 43 -6.57 -14.09 -11.63
N GLY A 44 -6.60 -13.68 -10.36
CA GLY A 44 -5.91 -14.38 -9.27
C GLY A 44 -4.47 -13.95 -9.04
N GLU A 45 -3.92 -13.10 -9.90
CA GLU A 45 -2.59 -12.55 -9.76
C GLU A 45 -2.66 -11.02 -9.59
N PRO A 46 -1.78 -10.44 -8.75
CA PRO A 46 -1.81 -9.00 -8.53
C PRO A 46 -1.20 -8.23 -9.70
N ASP A 47 -1.98 -7.32 -10.26
CA ASP A 47 -1.60 -6.50 -11.42
C ASP A 47 -1.67 -5.00 -11.13
N PRO A 48 -0.87 -4.15 -11.84
CA PRO A 48 -0.95 -2.70 -11.69
C PRO A 48 -2.34 -2.16 -12.02
N GLY A 49 -2.83 -1.26 -11.17
CA GLY A 49 -4.20 -0.73 -11.23
C GLY A 49 -5.14 -1.39 -10.23
N GLU A 50 -4.69 -2.45 -9.57
CA GLU A 50 -5.46 -3.15 -8.55
C GLU A 50 -5.08 -2.69 -7.16
N ILE A 51 -6.06 -2.72 -6.26
CA ILE A 51 -5.86 -2.55 -4.83
C ILE A 51 -5.95 -3.92 -4.19
N VAL A 52 -4.89 -4.32 -3.51
CA VAL A 52 -4.76 -5.63 -2.87
C VAL A 52 -4.41 -5.47 -1.40
N TRP A 53 -4.66 -6.50 -0.61
CA TRP A 53 -4.31 -6.51 0.81
C TRP A 53 -3.02 -7.30 1.01
N THR A 54 -2.09 -6.68 1.73
CA THR A 54 -0.79 -7.28 2.02
C THR A 54 -0.21 -6.71 3.31
N TRP A 55 0.77 -7.41 3.84
CA TRP A 55 1.57 -6.87 4.94
C TRP A 55 2.44 -5.73 4.41
N VAL A 56 2.41 -4.59 5.13
CA VAL A 56 3.22 -3.40 4.82
C VAL A 56 4.12 -3.12 6.02
N PRO A 57 5.46 -3.01 5.81
CA PRO A 57 6.37 -2.71 6.89
C PRO A 57 6.15 -1.28 7.42
N TYR A 58 6.33 -1.11 8.73
CA TYR A 58 6.37 0.22 9.30
C TYR A 58 7.61 0.96 8.81
N GLU A 59 7.44 2.24 8.55
CA GLU A 59 8.53 3.09 8.07
C GLU A 59 9.67 3.19 9.08
N GLU A 60 9.33 3.29 10.37
CA GLU A 60 10.27 3.41 11.47
C GLU A 60 10.95 2.10 11.86
N ASP A 61 10.34 0.96 11.57
CA ASP A 61 10.91 -0.36 11.84
C ASP A 61 10.39 -1.39 10.82
N PRO A 62 11.15 -1.62 9.73
CA PRO A 62 10.72 -2.54 8.66
C PRO A 62 10.61 -4.01 9.06
N ARG A 63 11.06 -4.38 10.25
CA ARG A 63 10.90 -5.74 10.78
C ARG A 63 9.48 -5.98 11.28
N LYS A 64 8.74 -4.90 11.52
CA LYS A 64 7.35 -4.90 11.97
C LYS A 64 6.46 -4.27 10.91
N GLY A 65 5.20 -4.65 10.90
CA GLY A 65 4.25 -4.11 9.96
C GLY A 65 2.84 -4.55 10.28
N LYS A 66 1.94 -4.24 9.38
CA LYS A 66 0.55 -4.68 9.47
C LYS A 66 -0.07 -4.83 8.09
N ASP A 67 -1.18 -5.56 8.03
CA ASP A 67 -1.95 -5.67 6.80
C ASP A 67 -2.61 -4.34 6.46
N ARG A 68 -2.45 -3.95 5.20
CA ARG A 68 -3.08 -2.75 4.65
C ARG A 68 -3.50 -3.00 3.21
N PRO A 69 -4.50 -2.28 2.71
CA PRO A 69 -4.70 -2.21 1.28
C PRO A 69 -3.60 -1.34 0.66
N VAL A 70 -3.13 -1.75 -0.51
CA VAL A 70 -2.14 -1.02 -1.30
C VAL A 70 -2.57 -0.94 -2.75
N LEU A 71 -2.28 0.18 -3.41
CA LEU A 71 -2.49 0.35 -4.84
C LEU A 71 -1.21 -0.05 -5.57
N ILE A 72 -1.31 -1.00 -6.47
CA ILE A 72 -0.19 -1.41 -7.31
C ILE A 72 -0.05 -0.41 -8.46
N ILE A 73 1.12 0.22 -8.57
CA ILE A 73 1.37 1.27 -9.57
C ILE A 73 2.40 0.87 -10.62
N GLY A 74 3.17 -0.18 -10.38
CA GLY A 74 4.22 -0.63 -11.28
C GLY A 74 4.94 -1.84 -10.74
N ARG A 75 6.10 -2.14 -11.35
CA ARG A 75 6.91 -3.30 -10.99
C ARG A 75 8.39 -2.95 -10.96
N ASP A 76 9.11 -3.58 -10.06
CA ASP A 76 10.57 -3.66 -10.03
C ASP A 76 10.90 -5.12 -9.69
N ASN A 77 10.82 -5.97 -10.70
CA ASN A 77 10.85 -7.42 -10.52
C ASN A 77 11.98 -7.88 -9.59
N PRO A 78 11.70 -8.76 -8.65
CA PRO A 78 10.44 -9.52 -8.49
C PRO A 78 9.35 -8.78 -7.70
N TRP A 79 9.54 -7.51 -7.38
CA TRP A 79 8.67 -6.72 -6.51
C TRP A 79 7.55 -6.02 -7.27
N LEU A 80 6.41 -5.91 -6.61
CA LEU A 80 5.38 -4.94 -6.98
C LEU A 80 5.72 -3.60 -6.32
N LEU A 81 5.47 -2.51 -7.02
CA LEU A 81 5.61 -1.16 -6.47
C LEU A 81 4.23 -0.64 -6.11
N CYS A 82 4.07 -0.23 -4.87
CA CYS A 82 2.76 0.05 -4.31
C CYS A 82 2.73 1.31 -3.45
N LEU A 83 1.56 1.95 -3.43
CA LEU A 83 1.24 3.03 -2.52
C LEU A 83 0.25 2.51 -1.47
N LEU A 84 0.48 2.83 -0.21
CA LEU A 84 -0.41 2.35 0.84
C LEU A 84 -1.67 3.21 0.96
N LEU A 85 -2.77 2.55 1.30
CA LEU A 85 -4.04 3.18 1.57
C LEU A 85 -4.33 3.20 3.07
N SER A 86 -5.14 4.16 3.49
CA SER A 86 -5.65 4.26 4.84
C SER A 86 -7.10 4.74 4.82
N SER A 87 -7.92 4.22 5.73
CA SER A 87 -9.26 4.75 5.96
C SER A 87 -9.29 5.85 7.02
N LYS A 88 -8.13 6.15 7.62
CA LYS A 88 -8.00 7.25 8.58
C LYS A 88 -7.91 8.57 7.85
N ASP A 89 -8.69 9.55 8.31
CA ASP A 89 -8.62 10.90 7.77
C ASP A 89 -7.37 11.61 8.28
N HIS A 90 -6.51 12.04 7.34
CA HIS A 90 -5.29 12.77 7.62
C HIS A 90 -5.42 14.27 7.32
N ASP A 91 -6.59 14.75 6.92
CA ASP A 91 -6.82 16.16 6.57
C ASP A 91 -6.65 17.08 7.79
N ARG A 92 -7.04 16.61 8.97
CA ARG A 92 -6.89 17.37 10.22
C ARG A 92 -5.43 17.67 10.57
N ASP A 93 -4.54 16.75 10.22
CA ASP A 93 -3.13 16.82 10.56
C ASP A 93 -2.27 17.02 9.32
N ALA A 94 -2.86 17.52 8.21
CA ALA A 94 -2.19 17.65 6.93
C ALA A 94 -0.88 18.44 7.02
N ALA A 95 -0.85 19.51 7.79
CA ALA A 95 0.35 20.32 7.99
C ALA A 95 1.44 19.56 8.75
N ASP A 96 1.06 18.82 9.80
CA ASP A 96 2.00 17.99 10.56
C ASP A 96 2.49 16.80 9.73
N GLU A 97 1.59 16.15 8.99
CA GLU A 97 1.95 15.07 8.08
C GLU A 97 2.97 15.57 7.03
N ALA A 98 2.73 16.73 6.45
CA ALA A 98 3.62 17.33 5.45
C ALA A 98 5.01 17.67 6.03
N ARG A 99 5.12 18.10 7.30
CA ARG A 99 6.40 18.36 7.97
C ARG A 99 7.27 17.10 8.04
N TYR A 100 6.63 15.93 8.14
CA TYR A 100 7.31 14.64 8.16
C TYR A 100 7.43 14.03 6.77
N GLY A 101 7.09 14.78 5.71
CA GLY A 101 7.16 14.32 4.34
C GLY A 101 6.04 13.34 3.96
N ARG A 102 4.97 13.28 4.72
CA ARG A 102 3.83 12.39 4.45
C ARG A 102 2.71 13.17 3.78
N PHE A 103 2.36 12.76 2.57
CA PHE A 103 1.35 13.40 1.74
C PHE A 103 0.27 12.39 1.36
N TRP A 104 -0.97 12.74 1.63
CA TRP A 104 -2.13 11.89 1.44
C TRP A 104 -3.10 12.52 0.44
N MET A 105 -3.76 11.68 -0.35
CA MET A 105 -4.76 12.10 -1.33
C MET A 105 -6.01 11.24 -1.19
N ASP A 106 -7.18 11.88 -1.14
CA ASP A 106 -8.46 11.19 -1.13
C ASP A 106 -8.70 10.46 -2.44
N ILE A 107 -9.11 9.21 -2.36
CA ILE A 107 -9.52 8.41 -3.54
C ILE A 107 -10.95 7.88 -3.41
N GLY A 108 -11.66 8.28 -2.34
CA GLY A 108 -13.04 7.90 -2.14
C GLY A 108 -13.21 6.45 -1.71
N ARG A 109 -14.35 5.86 -2.06
CA ARG A 109 -14.78 4.53 -1.63
C ARG A 109 -14.66 3.53 -2.74
N GLY A 110 -14.57 2.25 -2.35
CA GLY A 110 -14.55 1.16 -3.31
C GLY A 110 -14.61 -0.20 -2.65
N GLU A 111 -14.59 -1.23 -3.47
CA GLU A 111 -14.74 -2.63 -3.04
C GLU A 111 -13.54 -3.18 -2.28
N TRP A 112 -12.42 -2.47 -2.25
CA TRP A 112 -11.24 -2.86 -1.47
C TRP A 112 -11.46 -2.81 0.04
N ASP A 113 -12.47 -2.06 0.50
CA ASP A 113 -12.87 -2.01 1.89
C ASP A 113 -14.30 -2.55 2.02
N THR A 114 -14.47 -3.64 2.78
CA THR A 114 -15.77 -4.27 3.00
C THR A 114 -16.78 -3.35 3.68
N ARG A 115 -16.31 -2.37 4.45
CA ARG A 115 -17.14 -1.35 5.08
C ARG A 115 -17.36 -0.14 4.19
N ARG A 116 -16.76 -0.11 3.02
CA ARG A 116 -16.82 1.01 2.07
C ARG A 116 -16.49 2.36 2.70
N ARG A 117 -15.49 2.40 3.57
CA ARG A 117 -15.02 3.64 4.17
C ARG A 117 -14.25 4.44 3.13
N PRO A 118 -14.32 5.80 3.20
CA PRO A 118 -13.46 6.63 2.36
C PRO A 118 -11.99 6.32 2.63
N SER A 119 -11.21 6.23 1.58
CA SER A 119 -9.79 5.92 1.68
C SER A 119 -8.94 7.07 1.16
N GLU A 120 -7.74 7.18 1.74
CA GLU A 120 -6.68 8.04 1.26
C GLU A 120 -5.51 7.19 0.80
N VAL A 121 -4.78 7.66 -0.19
CA VAL A 121 -3.55 7.03 -0.67
C VAL A 121 -2.36 7.90 -0.32
N ARG A 122 -1.30 7.29 0.20
CA ARG A 122 -0.05 7.99 0.50
C ARG A 122 0.80 8.12 -0.77
N LEU A 123 1.23 9.34 -1.06
CA LEU A 123 1.88 9.66 -2.33
C LEU A 123 3.41 9.63 -2.29
N ASP A 124 3.99 9.83 -1.11
CA ASP A 124 5.44 10.05 -0.94
C ASP A 124 6.24 8.76 -0.76
N ARG A 125 5.60 7.69 -0.26
CA ARG A 125 6.27 6.43 0.06
C ARG A 125 5.85 5.34 -0.90
N ILE A 126 6.82 4.77 -1.61
CA ILE A 126 6.60 3.66 -2.54
C ILE A 126 7.18 2.40 -1.93
N VAL A 127 6.32 1.48 -1.52
CA VAL A 127 6.74 0.24 -0.88
C VAL A 127 6.92 -0.87 -1.91
N ARG A 128 7.87 -1.76 -1.64
CA ARG A 128 8.05 -2.99 -2.40
C ARG A 128 7.21 -4.09 -1.79
N VAL A 129 6.44 -4.77 -2.60
CA VAL A 129 5.57 -5.86 -2.15
C VAL A 129 5.95 -7.13 -2.91
N ASP A 130 6.15 -8.21 -2.15
CA ASP A 130 6.33 -9.53 -2.72
C ASP A 130 4.97 -10.03 -3.25
N PRO A 131 4.85 -10.37 -4.55
CA PRO A 131 3.59 -10.90 -5.08
C PRO A 131 3.06 -12.10 -4.31
N GLU A 132 3.95 -12.94 -3.78
CA GLU A 132 3.57 -14.11 -2.98
C GLU A 132 2.99 -13.73 -1.61
N ALA A 133 3.25 -12.53 -1.14
CA ALA A 133 2.75 -12.05 0.15
C ALA A 133 1.37 -11.37 0.04
N VAL A 134 0.85 -11.18 -1.15
CA VAL A 134 -0.50 -10.63 -1.36
C VAL A 134 -1.51 -11.65 -0.84
N ARG A 135 -2.36 -11.21 0.08
CA ARG A 135 -3.26 -12.12 0.81
C ARG A 135 -4.62 -12.26 0.16
N ARG A 136 -5.06 -11.24 -0.53
CA ARG A 136 -6.32 -11.28 -1.28
C ARG A 136 -6.34 -10.18 -2.33
N GLU A 137 -6.99 -10.48 -3.43
CA GLU A 137 -7.37 -9.47 -4.39
C GLU A 137 -8.36 -8.51 -3.72
N GLY A 138 -8.22 -7.27 -4.01
CA GLY A 138 -9.15 -6.26 -3.56
C GLY A 138 -10.10 -5.89 -4.68
N ALA A 139 -9.79 -4.82 -5.37
CA ALA A 139 -10.62 -4.25 -6.39
C ALA A 139 -9.77 -3.58 -7.46
N ILE A 140 -10.35 -3.35 -8.62
CA ILE A 140 -9.75 -2.49 -9.63
C ILE A 140 -10.05 -1.05 -9.25
N LEU A 141 -9.01 -0.21 -9.19
CA LEU A 141 -9.20 1.22 -9.14
C LEU A 141 -9.46 1.71 -10.56
N ASP A 142 -10.54 2.45 -10.78
CA ASP A 142 -10.86 2.95 -12.11
C ASP A 142 -9.73 3.83 -12.67
N ARG A 143 -9.60 3.84 -14.00
CA ARG A 143 -8.54 4.55 -14.71
C ARG A 143 -8.48 6.02 -14.35
N ARG A 144 -9.63 6.68 -14.20
CA ARG A 144 -9.70 8.10 -13.88
C ARG A 144 -9.03 8.41 -12.54
N ARG A 145 -9.33 7.64 -11.50
CA ARG A 145 -8.71 7.82 -10.18
C ARG A 145 -7.25 7.41 -10.19
N PHE A 146 -6.91 6.35 -10.90
CA PHE A 146 -5.51 5.94 -11.07
C PHE A 146 -4.67 7.05 -11.71
N ASP A 147 -5.16 7.66 -12.79
CA ASP A 147 -4.44 8.74 -13.48
C ASP A 147 -4.27 9.97 -12.58
N LYS A 148 -5.24 10.26 -11.72
CA LYS A 148 -5.10 11.33 -10.73
C LYS A 148 -4.00 11.04 -9.72
N VAL A 149 -3.91 9.81 -9.25
CA VAL A 149 -2.85 9.37 -8.32
C VAL A 149 -1.48 9.48 -9.01
N GLU A 150 -1.37 8.98 -10.23
CA GLU A 150 -0.12 9.06 -11.00
C GLU A 150 0.34 10.51 -11.14
N ARG A 151 -0.53 11.43 -11.53
CA ARG A 151 -0.21 12.85 -11.66
C ARG A 151 0.24 13.46 -10.34
N ALA A 152 -0.46 13.13 -9.26
CA ALA A 152 -0.13 13.64 -7.93
C ALA A 152 1.25 13.17 -7.45
N VAL A 153 1.57 11.90 -7.67
CA VAL A 153 2.88 11.36 -7.33
C VAL A 153 3.98 12.05 -8.15
N LYS A 154 3.79 12.16 -9.46
CA LYS A 154 4.76 12.78 -10.35
C LYS A 154 5.00 14.25 -9.99
N GLU A 155 3.93 14.97 -9.69
CA GLU A 155 4.05 16.38 -9.27
C GLU A 155 4.83 16.48 -7.95
N LEU A 156 4.50 15.65 -6.97
CA LEU A 156 5.19 15.65 -5.67
C LEU A 156 6.67 15.30 -5.81
N LYS A 157 6.99 14.33 -6.65
CA LYS A 157 8.37 13.81 -6.83
C LYS A 157 9.19 14.62 -7.87
N GLY A 158 8.55 15.45 -8.67
CA GLY A 158 9.22 16.17 -9.75
C GLY A 158 9.56 15.28 -10.96
N TRP A 159 8.72 14.30 -11.24
CA TRP A 159 8.88 13.38 -12.38
C TRP A 159 8.10 13.81 -13.60
#